data_4cd8d3ca12ba8e565be63352566803e1
#
_entry.id   4cd8d3ca12ba8e565be63352566803e1
#
_cell.length_a   1.000
_cell.length_b   1.000
_cell.length_c   1.000
_cell.angle_alpha   90.00
_cell.angle_beta   90.00
_cell.angle_gamma   90.00
#
_symmetry.space_group_name_H-M   'P 1'
#
loop_
_entity.id
_entity.type
_entity.pdbx_description
1 polymer ?
#
loop_
_entity_poly.entity_id
_entity_poly.type
_entity_poly.pdbx_seq_one_letter_code
_entity_poly.pdbx_strand_id
1 'polypeptide(L)'
;MKKSIKLAALLLISCLMLSLSGCGKVVGRYRVVETLMTQEFSIGYRENDYVRYYVDAALQTLAADGTISTLAYKWFGEDNTSFSKNINALEQVGQAAPRTMLVGVDADAFPMSYIEGDSYSGFDVELAREVCSSLGWTAKFISIKAENAYVELSSGNIDVAWGGLALEREDVKYEVTAPYLTNDIVIVTLAQGGAKTLAGLKGDTLAMTVEQKYMDALSQNEKLMERLGQIKRVSGGTQSLFDQLNSGAVNAIIVYRLALSYYG
;
A
#
# COMPACT_ATOMS: atom_id res chain seq x y z
N MET A 1 -29.09 -12.30 -47.53
CA MET A 1 -29.07 -13.16 -46.33
C MET A 1 -27.70 -13.34 -45.63
N LYS A 2 -26.56 -13.38 -46.33
CA LYS A 2 -25.24 -13.56 -45.67
C LYS A 2 -24.68 -12.33 -44.89
N LYS A 3 -25.14 -11.09 -45.17
CA LYS A 3 -24.71 -9.87 -44.48
C LYS A 3 -25.38 -9.64 -43.11
N SER A 4 -26.63 -10.05 -42.96
CA SER A 4 -27.40 -9.92 -41.71
C SER A 4 -26.97 -10.90 -40.63
N ILE A 5 -26.46 -12.07 -41.01
CA ILE A 5 -25.95 -13.08 -40.05
C ILE A 5 -24.61 -12.63 -39.42
N LYS A 6 -23.74 -11.94 -40.19
CA LYS A 6 -22.48 -11.40 -39.66
C LYS A 6 -22.69 -10.23 -38.68
N LEU A 7 -23.69 -9.39 -38.89
CA LEU A 7 -24.03 -8.28 -38.01
C LEU A 7 -24.65 -8.77 -36.69
N ALA A 8 -25.48 -9.81 -36.72
CA ALA A 8 -26.06 -10.44 -35.54
C ALA A 8 -24.98 -11.16 -34.66
N ALA A 9 -24.00 -11.82 -35.31
CA ALA A 9 -22.90 -12.45 -34.62
C ALA A 9 -21.96 -11.43 -33.95
N LEU A 10 -21.70 -10.27 -34.56
CA LEU A 10 -20.91 -9.20 -33.98
C LEU A 10 -21.59 -8.53 -32.76
N LEU A 11 -22.94 -8.35 -32.83
CA LEU A 11 -23.74 -7.83 -31.72
C LEU A 11 -23.79 -8.80 -30.52
N LEU A 12 -23.85 -10.10 -30.77
CA LEU A 12 -23.84 -11.14 -29.75
C LEU A 12 -22.45 -11.21 -29.03
N ILE A 13 -21.36 -11.06 -29.76
CA ILE A 13 -20.00 -11.03 -29.18
C ILE A 13 -19.80 -9.75 -28.38
N SER A 14 -20.32 -8.60 -28.82
CA SER A 14 -20.29 -7.34 -28.07
C SER A 14 -21.12 -7.41 -26.78
N CYS A 15 -22.27 -8.07 -26.76
CA CYS A 15 -23.04 -8.29 -25.53
C CYS A 15 -22.39 -9.28 -24.55
N LEU A 16 -21.61 -10.25 -25.05
CA LEU A 16 -20.92 -11.22 -24.18
C LEU A 16 -19.69 -10.62 -23.48
N MET A 17 -19.12 -9.54 -24.03
CA MET A 17 -17.97 -8.84 -23.41
C MET A 17 -18.40 -7.86 -22.30
N LEU A 18 -19.68 -7.50 -22.20
CA LEU A 18 -20.20 -6.59 -21.16
C LEU A 18 -20.66 -7.29 -19.87
N SER A 19 -20.60 -8.61 -19.80
CA SER A 19 -21.08 -9.37 -18.63
C SER A 19 -19.95 -9.89 -17.70
N LEU A 20 -18.69 -9.47 -17.90
CA LEU A 20 -17.56 -9.87 -17.05
C LEU A 20 -17.14 -8.81 -16.02
N SER A 21 -17.88 -7.72 -15.87
CA SER A 21 -17.57 -6.62 -14.94
C SER A 21 -18.41 -6.71 -13.67
N GLY A 22 -18.25 -7.77 -12.87
CA GLY A 22 -19.06 -7.86 -11.66
C GLY A 22 -18.61 -8.86 -10.59
N CYS A 23 -17.52 -9.55 -10.80
CA CYS A 23 -17.03 -10.46 -9.78
C CYS A 23 -15.71 -9.89 -9.21
N GLY A 24 -15.78 -9.19 -8.08
CA GLY A 24 -14.59 -8.66 -7.40
C GLY A 24 -13.55 -9.77 -7.16
N LYS A 25 -12.27 -9.40 -7.24
CA LYS A 25 -11.15 -10.34 -7.02
C LYS A 25 -11.26 -10.97 -5.62
N VAL A 26 -11.15 -12.28 -5.54
CA VAL A 26 -11.14 -13.01 -4.27
C VAL A 26 -9.68 -13.31 -3.89
N VAL A 27 -9.33 -13.01 -2.63
CA VAL A 27 -8.04 -13.33 -2.02
C VAL A 27 -8.33 -14.08 -0.72
N GLY A 28 -8.00 -15.37 -0.68
CA GLY A 28 -8.33 -16.23 0.45
C GLY A 28 -9.84 -16.23 0.73
N ARG A 29 -10.22 -15.85 1.95
CA ARG A 29 -11.63 -15.76 2.41
C ARG A 29 -12.30 -14.42 2.10
N TYR A 30 -11.59 -13.46 1.49
CA TYR A 30 -12.05 -12.09 1.29
C TYR A 30 -12.33 -11.78 -0.19
N ARG A 31 -13.29 -10.91 -0.41
CA ARG A 31 -13.65 -10.39 -1.73
C ARG A 31 -13.45 -8.89 -1.76
N VAL A 32 -12.66 -8.40 -2.72
CA VAL A 32 -12.60 -6.97 -3.05
C VAL A 32 -13.88 -6.62 -3.81
N VAL A 33 -14.70 -5.75 -3.25
CA VAL A 33 -15.97 -5.29 -3.85
C VAL A 33 -15.73 -4.05 -4.71
N GLU A 34 -14.84 -3.16 -4.26
CA GLU A 34 -14.52 -1.89 -4.92
C GLU A 34 -13.10 -1.45 -4.60
N THR A 35 -12.46 -0.79 -5.56
CA THR A 35 -11.25 -0.01 -5.34
C THR A 35 -11.63 1.45 -5.22
N LEU A 36 -11.34 2.06 -4.07
CA LEU A 36 -11.68 3.47 -3.80
C LEU A 36 -10.60 4.43 -4.28
N MET A 37 -9.34 4.07 -4.07
CA MET A 37 -8.20 4.91 -4.38
C MET A 37 -6.97 4.04 -4.61
N THR A 38 -6.12 4.43 -5.54
CA THR A 38 -4.78 3.85 -5.73
C THR A 38 -3.74 4.83 -5.19
N GLN A 39 -2.81 4.33 -4.41
CA GLN A 39 -1.69 5.10 -3.86
C GLN A 39 -0.36 4.55 -4.36
N GLU A 40 0.56 5.45 -4.64
CA GLU A 40 1.95 5.15 -5.00
C GLU A 40 2.86 5.45 -3.83
N PHE A 41 3.75 4.51 -3.50
CA PHE A 41 4.73 4.68 -2.43
C PHE A 41 6.11 4.95 -3.02
N SER A 42 6.72 6.00 -2.54
CA SER A 42 8.04 6.51 -2.95
C SER A 42 8.88 6.80 -1.72
N ILE A 43 10.17 7.03 -1.92
CA ILE A 43 11.09 7.43 -0.84
C ILE A 43 11.42 8.91 -1.05
N GLY A 44 11.27 9.70 0.01
CA GLY A 44 11.59 11.13 0.03
C GLY A 44 12.91 11.41 0.74
N TYR A 45 13.70 12.35 0.19
CA TYR A 45 15.00 12.78 0.72
C TYR A 45 15.08 14.29 0.74
N ARG A 46 15.96 14.86 1.57
CA ARG A 46 16.35 16.27 1.43
C ARG A 46 16.97 16.52 0.06
N GLU A 47 16.82 17.71 -0.47
CA GLU A 47 17.51 18.11 -1.69
C GLU A 47 19.04 17.99 -1.51
N ASN A 48 19.70 17.41 -2.51
CA ASN A 48 21.15 17.21 -2.56
C ASN A 48 21.71 16.41 -1.37
N ASP A 49 20.93 15.54 -0.74
CA ASP A 49 21.41 14.71 0.35
C ASP A 49 22.14 13.46 -0.19
N TYR A 50 23.37 13.28 0.25
CA TYR A 50 24.17 12.11 -0.13
C TYR A 50 23.59 10.78 0.38
N VAL A 51 22.73 10.81 1.38
CA VAL A 51 22.01 9.61 1.90
C VAL A 51 21.27 8.89 0.79
N ARG A 52 20.61 9.63 -0.11
CA ARG A 52 19.93 9.07 -1.27
C ARG A 52 20.85 8.19 -2.10
N TYR A 53 22.06 8.67 -2.37
CA TYR A 53 23.03 7.98 -3.21
C TYR A 53 23.36 6.58 -2.71
N TYR A 54 23.57 6.45 -1.40
CA TYR A 54 23.86 5.17 -0.75
C TYR A 54 22.62 4.28 -0.63
N VAL A 55 21.47 4.84 -0.25
CA VAL A 55 20.21 4.09 -0.12
C VAL A 55 19.77 3.53 -1.47
N ASP A 56 19.83 4.33 -2.54
CA ASP A 56 19.48 3.89 -3.90
C ASP A 56 20.40 2.75 -4.36
N ALA A 57 21.71 2.83 -4.08
CA ALA A 57 22.66 1.78 -4.42
C ALA A 57 22.40 0.48 -3.64
N ALA A 58 22.10 0.57 -2.34
CA ALA A 58 21.73 -0.56 -1.52
C ALA A 58 20.44 -1.24 -2.01
N LEU A 59 19.40 -0.44 -2.32
CA LEU A 59 18.15 -0.96 -2.88
C LEU A 59 18.36 -1.68 -4.21
N GLN A 60 19.17 -1.14 -5.12
CA GLN A 60 19.48 -1.79 -6.39
C GLN A 60 20.19 -3.14 -6.20
N THR A 61 21.10 -3.22 -5.24
CA THR A 61 21.81 -4.47 -4.92
C THR A 61 20.86 -5.49 -4.30
N LEU A 62 20.05 -5.10 -3.31
CA LEU A 62 19.06 -5.96 -2.65
C LEU A 62 17.91 -6.39 -3.59
N ALA A 63 17.60 -5.59 -4.60
CA ALA A 63 16.66 -5.99 -5.65
C ALA A 63 17.28 -7.03 -6.60
N ALA A 64 18.58 -6.91 -6.89
CA ALA A 64 19.28 -7.80 -7.80
C ALA A 64 19.58 -9.17 -7.16
N ASP A 65 19.87 -9.24 -5.85
CA ASP A 65 20.16 -10.49 -5.12
C ASP A 65 18.89 -11.24 -4.66
N GLY A 66 17.71 -10.64 -4.82
CA GLY A 66 16.41 -11.25 -4.48
C GLY A 66 15.93 -11.01 -3.05
N THR A 67 16.64 -10.24 -2.24
CA THR A 67 16.24 -9.89 -0.85
C THR A 67 14.91 -9.16 -0.85
N ILE A 68 14.72 -8.15 -1.72
CA ILE A 68 13.46 -7.40 -1.83
C ILE A 68 12.30 -8.33 -2.23
N SER A 69 12.49 -9.20 -3.22
CA SER A 69 11.47 -10.17 -3.62
C SER A 69 11.10 -11.11 -2.47
N THR A 70 12.07 -11.57 -1.69
CA THR A 70 11.80 -12.42 -0.51
C THR A 70 10.93 -11.69 0.52
N LEU A 71 11.22 -10.43 0.82
CA LEU A 71 10.41 -9.61 1.71
C LEU A 71 9.01 -9.36 1.13
N ALA A 72 8.90 -9.06 -0.17
CA ALA A 72 7.61 -8.85 -0.82
C ALA A 72 6.72 -10.11 -0.74
N TYR A 73 7.26 -11.29 -1.02
CA TYR A 73 6.52 -12.54 -0.85
C TYR A 73 6.10 -12.81 0.59
N LYS A 74 6.96 -12.49 1.57
CA LYS A 74 6.63 -12.63 3.00
C LYS A 74 5.43 -11.77 3.39
N TRP A 75 5.38 -10.50 2.95
CA TRP A 75 4.39 -9.54 3.40
C TRP A 75 3.13 -9.48 2.52
N PHE A 76 3.28 -9.72 1.21
CA PHE A 76 2.22 -9.50 0.22
C PHE A 76 1.80 -10.80 -0.50
N GLY A 77 2.56 -11.89 -0.34
CA GLY A 77 2.31 -13.15 -1.06
C GLY A 77 2.70 -13.10 -2.55
N GLU A 78 3.17 -11.96 -3.04
CA GLU A 78 3.65 -11.72 -4.39
C GLU A 78 4.70 -10.60 -4.41
N ASP A 79 5.55 -10.56 -5.44
CA ASP A 79 6.46 -9.43 -5.66
C ASP A 79 5.91 -8.52 -6.75
N ASN A 80 5.33 -7.41 -6.33
CA ASN A 80 4.84 -6.32 -7.18
C ASN A 80 5.64 -5.03 -6.98
N THR A 81 6.88 -5.13 -6.49
CA THR A 81 7.78 -4.01 -6.30
C THR A 81 8.48 -3.59 -7.60
N SER A 82 8.85 -2.32 -7.69
CA SER A 82 9.47 -1.71 -8.87
C SER A 82 10.81 -1.06 -8.51
N PHE A 83 11.81 -1.88 -8.15
CA PHE A 83 13.17 -1.39 -7.93
C PHE A 83 14.08 -1.70 -9.12
N SER A 84 14.96 -0.76 -9.47
CA SER A 84 16.05 -1.01 -10.41
C SER A 84 17.00 -2.07 -9.86
N LYS A 85 17.58 -2.92 -10.73
CA LYS A 85 18.44 -4.04 -10.31
C LYS A 85 19.88 -3.81 -10.81
N ASN A 86 20.82 -3.74 -9.87
CA ASN A 86 22.26 -3.69 -10.17
C ASN A 86 23.03 -4.31 -8.99
N ILE A 87 23.52 -5.53 -9.18
CA ILE A 87 24.21 -6.27 -8.11
C ILE A 87 25.52 -5.59 -7.65
N ASN A 88 26.11 -4.77 -8.49
CA ASN A 88 27.38 -4.08 -8.21
C ASN A 88 27.17 -2.62 -7.76
N ALA A 89 25.93 -2.19 -7.49
CA ALA A 89 25.66 -0.78 -7.19
C ALA A 89 26.37 -0.32 -5.91
N LEU A 90 26.40 -1.14 -4.86
CA LEU A 90 27.13 -0.82 -3.62
C LEU A 90 28.64 -0.72 -3.82
N GLU A 91 29.23 -1.55 -4.66
CA GLU A 91 30.67 -1.47 -4.97
C GLU A 91 31.01 -0.14 -5.69
N GLN A 92 30.11 0.35 -6.55
CA GLN A 92 30.30 1.58 -7.32
C GLN A 92 30.26 2.85 -6.46
N VAL A 93 29.48 2.85 -5.38
CA VAL A 93 29.36 4.02 -4.47
C VAL A 93 30.43 4.01 -3.37
N GLY A 94 31.12 2.88 -3.18
CA GLY A 94 32.15 2.73 -2.16
C GLY A 94 31.58 2.62 -0.74
N GLN A 95 32.49 2.58 0.24
CA GLN A 95 32.12 2.37 1.63
C GLN A 95 31.54 3.64 2.28
N ALA A 96 30.32 3.53 2.80
CA ALA A 96 29.70 4.58 3.61
C ALA A 96 30.29 4.63 5.02
N ALA A 97 30.43 5.84 5.60
CA ALA A 97 30.77 5.96 7.03
C ALA A 97 29.61 5.47 7.90
N PRO A 98 29.87 4.72 8.99
CA PRO A 98 28.82 4.24 9.89
C PRO A 98 27.99 5.39 10.47
N ARG A 99 26.66 5.22 10.49
CA ARG A 99 25.74 6.22 11.05
C ARG A 99 24.42 5.58 11.49
N THR A 100 23.62 6.34 12.22
CA THR A 100 22.19 6.04 12.39
C THR A 100 21.40 6.79 11.32
N MET A 101 20.59 6.09 10.55
CA MET A 101 19.63 6.67 9.59
C MET A 101 18.27 6.82 10.27
N LEU A 102 17.75 8.05 10.31
CA LEU A 102 16.43 8.38 10.84
C LEU A 102 15.40 8.21 9.74
N VAL A 103 14.50 7.22 9.89
CA VAL A 103 13.52 6.84 8.88
C VAL A 103 12.13 7.27 9.33
N GLY A 104 11.52 8.21 8.61
CA GLY A 104 10.12 8.61 8.82
C GLY A 104 9.16 7.59 8.23
N VAL A 105 8.21 7.08 9.03
CA VAL A 105 7.24 6.06 8.62
C VAL A 105 5.82 6.44 9.05
N ASP A 106 4.81 6.04 8.30
CA ASP A 106 3.42 6.04 8.78
C ASP A 106 3.21 4.79 9.66
N ALA A 107 3.01 4.99 10.96
CA ALA A 107 2.83 3.91 11.94
C ALA A 107 1.49 3.16 11.81
N ASP A 108 0.61 3.61 10.92
CA ASP A 108 -0.74 3.07 10.71
C ASP A 108 -0.94 2.51 9.27
N ALA A 109 0.17 2.26 8.54
CA ALA A 109 0.13 1.83 7.15
C ALA A 109 0.41 0.32 6.98
N PHE A 110 -0.25 -0.55 7.78
CA PHE A 110 -0.14 -2.01 7.60
C PHE A 110 -0.48 -2.43 6.15
N PRO A 111 0.29 -3.29 5.48
CA PRO A 111 1.44 -4.07 5.95
C PRO A 111 2.81 -3.42 5.69
N MET A 112 2.88 -2.17 5.19
CA MET A 112 4.13 -1.48 4.89
C MET A 112 4.87 -1.07 6.16
N SER A 113 4.18 -0.39 7.07
CA SER A 113 4.74 0.04 8.36
C SER A 113 3.63 0.16 9.40
N TYR A 114 3.89 -0.34 10.59
CA TYR A 114 2.96 -0.29 11.73
C TYR A 114 3.71 -0.52 13.05
N ILE A 115 3.05 -0.27 14.16
CA ILE A 115 3.59 -0.57 15.49
C ILE A 115 3.02 -1.91 15.96
N GLU A 116 3.92 -2.81 16.35
CA GLU A 116 3.60 -4.10 16.97
C GLU A 116 4.28 -4.16 18.35
N GLY A 117 3.48 -4.13 19.40
CA GLY A 117 4.02 -3.92 20.76
C GLY A 117 4.73 -2.57 20.87
N ASP A 118 6.02 -2.58 21.22
CA ASP A 118 6.86 -1.40 21.34
C ASP A 118 7.80 -1.20 20.13
N SER A 119 7.57 -1.94 19.04
CA SER A 119 8.49 -1.95 17.90
C SER A 119 7.78 -1.64 16.59
N TYR A 120 8.51 -1.01 15.67
CA TYR A 120 8.06 -0.88 14.28
C TYR A 120 8.25 -2.20 13.53
N SER A 121 7.27 -2.56 12.70
CA SER A 121 7.22 -3.76 11.87
C SER A 121 6.61 -3.43 10.50
N GLY A 122 6.75 -4.33 9.53
CA GLY A 122 6.21 -4.18 8.17
C GLY A 122 7.26 -4.28 7.08
N PHE A 123 6.81 -4.37 5.84
CA PHE A 123 7.68 -4.52 4.66
C PHE A 123 8.73 -3.42 4.57
N ASP A 124 8.33 -2.14 4.61
CA ASP A 124 9.24 -1.00 4.49
C ASP A 124 10.21 -0.91 5.67
N VAL A 125 9.74 -1.28 6.86
CA VAL A 125 10.58 -1.30 8.08
C VAL A 125 11.68 -2.35 7.97
N GLU A 126 11.34 -3.56 7.52
CA GLU A 126 12.33 -4.62 7.31
C GLU A 126 13.28 -4.26 6.16
N LEU A 127 12.76 -3.74 5.05
CA LEU A 127 13.59 -3.32 3.92
C LEU A 127 14.57 -2.20 4.30
N ALA A 128 14.13 -1.20 5.10
CA ALA A 128 15.01 -0.15 5.59
C ALA A 128 16.10 -0.70 6.53
N ARG A 129 15.80 -1.75 7.31
CA ARG A 129 16.82 -2.44 8.13
C ARG A 129 17.83 -3.18 7.26
N GLU A 130 17.39 -3.87 6.19
CA GLU A 130 18.30 -4.55 5.24
C GLU A 130 19.21 -3.54 4.52
N VAL A 131 18.65 -2.41 4.06
CA VAL A 131 19.43 -1.31 3.49
C VAL A 131 20.47 -0.78 4.47
N CYS A 132 20.08 -0.50 5.71
CA CYS A 132 21.03 -0.05 6.73
C CYS A 132 22.11 -1.10 7.02
N SER A 133 21.73 -2.37 7.13
CA SER A 133 22.65 -3.48 7.36
C SER A 133 23.70 -3.58 6.25
N SER A 134 23.29 -3.48 4.99
CA SER A 134 24.20 -3.54 3.83
C SER A 134 25.17 -2.36 3.76
N LEU A 135 24.79 -1.22 4.35
CA LEU A 135 25.62 0.00 4.43
C LEU A 135 26.47 0.09 5.71
N GLY A 136 26.33 -0.85 6.66
CA GLY A 136 26.94 -0.74 7.98
C GLY A 136 26.32 0.37 8.83
N TRP A 137 25.05 0.72 8.58
CA TRP A 137 24.26 1.73 9.30
C TRP A 137 23.30 1.09 10.28
N THR A 138 22.68 1.91 11.14
CA THR A 138 21.58 1.50 12.03
C THR A 138 20.31 2.28 11.66
N ALA A 139 19.18 1.60 11.49
CA ALA A 139 17.90 2.26 11.27
C ALA A 139 17.25 2.67 12.59
N LYS A 140 16.73 3.90 12.68
CA LYS A 140 15.87 4.38 13.76
C LYS A 140 14.59 4.95 13.14
N PHE A 141 13.44 4.40 13.52
CA PHE A 141 12.14 4.77 12.96
C PHE A 141 11.48 5.87 13.80
N ILE A 142 10.79 6.78 13.08
CA ILE A 142 10.09 7.93 13.65
C ILE A 142 8.73 8.00 12.96
N SER A 143 7.65 7.99 13.76
CA SER A 143 6.29 8.13 13.20
C SER A 143 6.07 9.54 12.68
N ILE A 144 5.68 9.63 11.40
CA ILE A 144 5.29 10.88 10.73
C ILE A 144 4.01 10.66 9.92
N LYS A 145 3.43 11.74 9.41
CA LYS A 145 2.41 11.69 8.36
C LYS A 145 2.99 12.22 7.03
N ALA A 146 2.46 11.76 5.91
CA ALA A 146 2.98 12.10 4.57
C ALA A 146 3.03 13.63 4.33
N GLU A 147 2.00 14.37 4.78
CA GLU A 147 1.92 15.83 4.67
C GLU A 147 3.01 16.57 5.44
N ASN A 148 3.64 15.93 6.44
CA ASN A 148 4.72 16.51 7.23
C ASN A 148 6.11 16.19 6.67
N ALA A 149 6.22 15.35 5.63
CA ALA A 149 7.51 14.86 5.12
C ALA A 149 8.51 15.99 4.83
N TYR A 150 8.08 17.08 4.19
CA TYR A 150 8.94 18.23 3.90
C TYR A 150 9.52 18.87 5.18
N VAL A 151 8.67 19.12 6.16
CA VAL A 151 9.09 19.76 7.42
C VAL A 151 10.05 18.87 8.19
N GLU A 152 9.78 17.58 8.29
CA GLU A 152 10.60 16.61 9.00
C GLU A 152 11.95 16.39 8.32
N LEU A 153 11.98 16.31 6.99
CA LEU A 153 13.22 16.25 6.20
C LEU A 153 14.04 17.53 6.32
N SER A 154 13.41 18.70 6.11
CA SER A 154 14.12 19.98 6.08
C SER A 154 14.68 20.40 7.45
N SER A 155 14.00 20.03 8.54
CA SER A 155 14.47 20.27 9.91
C SER A 155 15.54 19.26 10.39
N GLY A 156 15.78 18.17 9.63
CA GLY A 156 16.73 17.12 10.02
C GLY A 156 16.20 16.16 11.09
N ASN A 157 14.89 16.17 11.36
CA ASN A 157 14.26 15.23 12.28
C ASN A 157 14.27 13.80 11.71
N ILE A 158 14.26 13.68 10.38
CA ILE A 158 14.45 12.42 9.64
C ILE A 158 15.46 12.62 8.51
N ASP A 159 16.12 11.55 8.13
CA ASP A 159 17.01 11.52 6.96
C ASP A 159 16.26 11.12 5.69
N VAL A 160 15.29 10.22 5.82
CA VAL A 160 14.45 9.72 4.74
C VAL A 160 12.99 9.65 5.18
N ALA A 161 12.07 10.02 4.30
CA ALA A 161 10.63 9.78 4.45
C ALA A 161 10.29 8.49 3.68
N TRP A 162 10.15 7.37 4.42
CA TRP A 162 9.99 6.06 3.80
C TRP A 162 9.26 5.10 4.75
N GLY A 163 8.20 4.50 4.29
CA GLY A 163 7.42 3.52 5.05
C GLY A 163 5.94 3.87 5.10
N GLY A 164 5.19 3.29 4.17
CA GLY A 164 3.74 3.49 4.07
C GLY A 164 3.29 4.91 3.79
N LEU A 165 4.19 5.80 3.35
CA LEU A 165 3.93 7.19 3.05
C LEU A 165 3.60 7.36 1.55
N ALA A 166 2.35 7.75 1.24
CA ALA A 166 1.97 8.19 -0.10
C ALA A 166 2.42 9.66 -0.28
N LEU A 167 3.69 9.84 -0.66
CA LEU A 167 4.32 11.15 -0.79
C LEU A 167 3.82 11.87 -2.06
N GLU A 168 3.57 13.18 -1.93
CA GLU A 168 3.37 14.06 -3.08
C GLU A 168 4.68 14.14 -3.89
N ARG A 169 4.56 14.22 -5.22
CA ARG A 169 5.69 14.21 -6.15
C ARG A 169 5.79 15.45 -7.02
N GLU A 170 4.72 16.23 -7.10
CA GLU A 170 4.65 17.47 -7.87
C GLU A 170 4.72 18.67 -6.92
N ASP A 171 5.41 19.72 -7.33
CA ASP A 171 5.57 20.99 -6.61
C ASP A 171 6.11 20.86 -5.15
N VAL A 172 6.85 19.77 -4.87
CA VAL A 172 7.45 19.53 -3.56
C VAL A 172 8.88 20.07 -3.48
N LYS A 173 9.31 20.42 -2.26
CA LYS A 173 10.65 20.97 -1.96
C LYS A 173 11.56 19.92 -1.32
N TYR A 174 11.49 18.68 -1.79
CA TYR A 174 12.34 17.57 -1.43
C TYR A 174 12.44 16.61 -2.61
N GLU A 175 13.46 15.77 -2.63
CA GLU A 175 13.62 14.80 -3.71
C GLU A 175 12.76 13.56 -3.44
N VAL A 176 12.08 13.06 -4.47
CA VAL A 176 11.23 11.87 -4.38
C VAL A 176 11.64 10.87 -5.46
N THR A 177 11.77 9.60 -5.09
CA THR A 177 12.05 8.54 -6.07
C THR A 177 10.85 8.29 -7.01
N ALA A 178 11.06 7.51 -8.08
CA ALA A 178 9.94 6.84 -8.74
C ALA A 178 9.22 5.93 -7.72
N PRO A 179 7.92 5.66 -7.90
CA PRO A 179 7.21 4.72 -7.04
C PRO A 179 7.84 3.34 -7.08
N TYR A 180 8.11 2.78 -5.91
CA TYR A 180 8.59 1.40 -5.78
C TYR A 180 7.47 0.39 -5.54
N LEU A 181 6.30 0.86 -5.15
CA LEU A 181 5.13 0.03 -4.85
C LEU A 181 3.85 0.82 -5.09
N THR A 182 2.84 0.14 -5.64
CA THR A 182 1.48 0.66 -5.78
C THR A 182 0.53 -0.18 -4.93
N ASN A 183 -0.38 0.46 -4.22
CA ASN A 183 -1.36 -0.21 -3.39
C ASN A 183 -2.72 0.48 -3.46
N ASP A 184 -3.78 -0.32 -3.45
CA ASP A 184 -5.15 0.15 -3.48
C ASP A 184 -5.76 0.23 -2.08
N ILE A 185 -6.54 1.26 -1.82
CA ILE A 185 -7.52 1.28 -0.74
C ILE A 185 -8.80 0.65 -1.28
N VAL A 186 -9.23 -0.44 -0.65
CA VAL A 186 -10.33 -1.27 -1.16
C VAL A 186 -11.42 -1.50 -0.12
N ILE A 187 -12.65 -1.71 -0.60
CA ILE A 187 -13.75 -2.26 0.21
C ILE A 187 -13.71 -3.76 0.10
N VAL A 188 -13.76 -4.42 1.23
CA VAL A 188 -13.65 -5.88 1.37
C VAL A 188 -14.83 -6.44 2.12
N THR A 189 -15.34 -7.58 1.65
CA THR A 189 -16.36 -8.39 2.30
C THR A 189 -15.88 -9.84 2.43
N LEU A 190 -16.60 -10.68 3.16
CA LEU A 190 -16.37 -12.12 3.12
C LEU A 190 -16.71 -12.66 1.72
N ALA A 191 -15.89 -13.54 1.18
CA ALA A 191 -16.11 -14.18 -0.12
C ALA A 191 -17.37 -15.08 -0.10
N GLN A 192 -17.65 -15.69 1.04
CA GLN A 192 -18.85 -16.48 1.27
C GLN A 192 -19.85 -15.67 2.14
N GLY A 193 -21.06 -15.51 1.66
CA GLY A 193 -22.14 -14.82 2.36
C GLY A 193 -22.10 -13.30 2.34
N GLY A 194 -20.95 -12.68 2.00
CA GLY A 194 -20.83 -11.23 1.91
C GLY A 194 -21.34 -10.66 0.58
N ALA A 195 -21.52 -9.33 0.54
CA ALA A 195 -21.90 -8.62 -0.67
C ALA A 195 -20.86 -8.85 -1.79
N LYS A 196 -21.33 -9.02 -3.03
CA LYS A 196 -20.47 -9.26 -4.20
C LYS A 196 -20.19 -8.00 -5.02
N THR A 197 -20.98 -6.97 -4.79
CA THR A 197 -20.93 -5.69 -5.52
C THR A 197 -21.27 -4.54 -4.58
N LEU A 198 -20.97 -3.30 -4.96
CA LEU A 198 -21.37 -2.10 -4.21
C LEU A 198 -22.88 -2.02 -3.98
N ALA A 199 -23.68 -2.46 -4.94
CA ALA A 199 -25.14 -2.46 -4.80
C ALA A 199 -25.61 -3.38 -3.67
N GLY A 200 -24.88 -4.46 -3.40
CA GLY A 200 -25.16 -5.40 -2.34
C GLY A 200 -24.84 -4.88 -0.94
N LEU A 201 -24.12 -3.76 -0.82
CA LEU A 201 -23.79 -3.12 0.47
C LEU A 201 -24.92 -2.20 0.99
N LYS A 202 -26.07 -2.15 0.33
CA LYS A 202 -27.18 -1.29 0.74
C LYS A 202 -27.66 -1.61 2.14
N GLY A 203 -27.55 -0.63 3.04
CA GLY A 203 -27.95 -0.78 4.44
C GLY A 203 -26.91 -1.48 5.33
N ASP A 204 -25.79 -1.92 4.77
CA ASP A 204 -24.72 -2.61 5.49
C ASP A 204 -23.89 -1.66 6.37
N THR A 205 -23.23 -2.25 7.37
CA THR A 205 -22.23 -1.56 8.20
C THR A 205 -20.85 -1.74 7.57
N LEU A 206 -20.21 -0.63 7.20
CA LEU A 206 -18.83 -0.54 6.74
C LEU A 206 -17.93 -0.06 7.89
N ALA A 207 -16.88 -0.83 8.22
CA ALA A 207 -15.90 -0.40 9.21
C ALA A 207 -14.60 0.06 8.55
N MET A 208 -13.95 1.02 9.19
CA MET A 208 -12.61 1.49 8.85
C MET A 208 -11.89 1.92 10.12
N THR A 209 -10.57 2.05 10.07
CA THR A 209 -9.80 2.65 11.15
C THR A 209 -9.99 4.19 11.18
N VAL A 210 -9.36 4.87 12.12
CA VAL A 210 -9.58 6.31 12.31
C VAL A 210 -8.75 7.18 11.38
N GLU A 211 -7.84 6.59 10.58
CA GLU A 211 -6.93 7.34 9.71
C GLU A 211 -7.69 8.10 8.62
N GLN A 212 -7.28 9.36 8.42
CA GLN A 212 -7.94 10.28 7.49
C GLN A 212 -7.94 9.77 6.04
N LYS A 213 -6.88 9.08 5.60
CA LYS A 213 -6.74 8.51 4.25
C LYS A 213 -7.93 7.63 3.82
N TYR A 214 -8.54 6.89 4.76
CA TYR A 214 -9.71 6.05 4.46
C TYR A 214 -10.98 6.88 4.31
N MET A 215 -11.13 7.96 5.10
CA MET A 215 -12.24 8.90 4.91
C MET A 215 -12.12 9.65 3.59
N ASP A 216 -10.92 10.07 3.22
CA ASP A 216 -10.67 10.78 1.96
C ASP A 216 -11.01 9.86 0.77
N ALA A 217 -10.55 8.60 0.80
CA ALA A 217 -10.87 7.61 -0.22
C ALA A 217 -12.39 7.35 -0.31
N LEU A 218 -13.08 7.26 0.81
CA LEU A 218 -14.52 7.02 0.85
C LEU A 218 -15.31 8.25 0.38
N SER A 219 -14.90 9.46 0.76
CA SER A 219 -15.61 10.72 0.42
C SER A 219 -15.63 11.01 -1.08
N GLN A 220 -14.68 10.47 -1.84
CA GLN A 220 -14.66 10.55 -3.30
C GLN A 220 -15.76 9.71 -3.98
N ASN A 221 -16.47 8.87 -3.21
CA ASN A 221 -17.56 8.02 -3.70
C ASN A 221 -18.89 8.33 -3.01
N GLU A 222 -19.51 9.47 -3.34
CA GLU A 222 -20.78 9.93 -2.76
C GLU A 222 -21.90 8.88 -2.89
N LYS A 223 -22.01 8.22 -4.06
CA LYS A 223 -23.03 7.19 -4.30
C LYS A 223 -22.90 5.98 -3.38
N LEU A 224 -21.68 5.67 -2.95
CA LEU A 224 -21.46 4.62 -1.99
C LEU A 224 -21.90 5.07 -0.59
N MET A 225 -21.52 6.29 -0.19
CA MET A 225 -21.88 6.83 1.12
C MET A 225 -23.40 6.88 1.34
N GLU A 226 -24.16 7.24 0.30
CA GLU A 226 -25.64 7.26 0.33
C GLU A 226 -26.26 5.87 0.50
N ARG A 227 -25.55 4.80 0.13
CA ARG A 227 -26.06 3.42 0.18
C ARG A 227 -25.80 2.72 1.50
N LEU A 228 -24.72 3.09 2.19
CA LEU A 228 -24.32 2.46 3.45
C LEU A 228 -25.33 2.76 4.55
N GLY A 229 -25.60 1.76 5.39
CA GLY A 229 -26.43 1.93 6.60
C GLY A 229 -25.66 2.64 7.70
N GLN A 230 -24.41 2.26 7.92
CA GLN A 230 -23.55 2.82 8.95
C GLN A 230 -22.08 2.79 8.54
N ILE A 231 -21.34 3.84 8.89
CA ILE A 231 -19.87 3.86 8.86
C ILE A 231 -19.37 3.80 10.29
N LYS A 232 -18.64 2.72 10.62
CA LYS A 232 -18.08 2.47 11.95
C LYS A 232 -16.59 2.73 11.95
N ARG A 233 -16.12 3.65 12.79
CA ARG A 233 -14.69 3.86 13.04
C ARG A 233 -14.23 2.94 14.16
N VAL A 234 -13.12 2.24 13.93
CA VAL A 234 -12.59 1.19 14.83
C VAL A 234 -11.21 1.59 15.30
N SER A 235 -10.97 1.53 16.59
CA SER A 235 -9.63 1.57 17.18
C SER A 235 -9.05 0.15 17.21
N GLY A 236 -7.73 0.01 17.15
CA GLY A 236 -7.06 -1.30 17.22
C GLY A 236 -6.47 -1.79 15.89
N GLY A 237 -6.34 -0.87 14.91
CA GLY A 237 -5.63 -1.12 13.66
C GLY A 237 -6.33 -2.10 12.72
N THR A 238 -5.60 -2.54 11.71
CA THR A 238 -6.09 -3.41 10.63
C THR A 238 -6.55 -4.76 11.14
N GLN A 239 -5.88 -5.37 12.14
CA GLN A 239 -6.29 -6.64 12.74
C GLN A 239 -7.73 -6.58 13.26
N SER A 240 -8.08 -5.53 14.01
CA SER A 240 -9.42 -5.37 14.58
C SER A 240 -10.52 -5.28 13.52
N LEU A 241 -10.22 -4.73 12.33
CA LEU A 241 -11.16 -4.70 11.21
C LEU A 241 -11.45 -6.12 10.71
N PHE A 242 -10.41 -6.92 10.47
CA PHE A 242 -10.58 -8.30 10.04
C PHE A 242 -11.30 -9.18 11.08
N ASP A 243 -11.02 -8.99 12.37
CA ASP A 243 -11.72 -9.69 13.46
C ASP A 243 -13.23 -9.37 13.46
N GLN A 244 -13.60 -8.09 13.28
CA GLN A 244 -15.00 -7.69 13.21
C GLN A 244 -15.70 -8.19 11.94
N LEU A 245 -15.00 -8.20 10.79
CA LEU A 245 -15.55 -8.77 9.56
C LEU A 245 -15.74 -10.29 9.69
N ASN A 246 -14.75 -11.00 10.23
CA ASN A 246 -14.78 -12.45 10.39
C ASN A 246 -15.87 -12.91 11.41
N SER A 247 -16.13 -12.12 12.45
CA SER A 247 -17.19 -12.40 13.44
C SER A 247 -18.58 -11.99 12.95
N GLY A 248 -18.69 -11.28 11.81
CA GLY A 248 -19.97 -10.74 11.33
C GLY A 248 -20.45 -9.50 12.11
N ALA A 249 -19.62 -8.90 12.96
CA ALA A 249 -19.93 -7.65 13.66
C ALA A 249 -20.04 -6.45 12.70
N VAL A 250 -19.44 -6.56 11.51
CA VAL A 250 -19.59 -5.64 10.38
C VAL A 250 -19.71 -6.43 9.08
N ASN A 251 -20.28 -5.82 8.05
CA ASN A 251 -20.52 -6.46 6.76
C ASN A 251 -19.38 -6.25 5.76
N ALA A 252 -18.68 -5.12 5.89
CA ALA A 252 -17.56 -4.73 5.03
C ALA A 252 -16.52 -3.94 5.81
N ILE A 253 -15.29 -3.92 5.29
CA ILE A 253 -14.19 -3.12 5.84
C ILE A 253 -13.48 -2.34 4.73
N ILE A 254 -12.84 -1.22 5.08
CA ILE A 254 -11.89 -0.52 4.22
C ILE A 254 -10.48 -0.82 4.71
N VAL A 255 -9.63 -1.32 3.80
CA VAL A 255 -8.24 -1.68 4.09
C VAL A 255 -7.36 -1.46 2.86
N TYR A 256 -6.06 -1.52 3.05
CA TYR A 256 -5.12 -1.70 1.96
C TYR A 256 -5.26 -3.10 1.35
N ARG A 257 -5.24 -3.18 0.02
CA ARG A 257 -5.33 -4.47 -0.71
C ARG A 257 -4.23 -5.44 -0.31
N LEU A 258 -3.01 -4.96 -0.12
CA LEU A 258 -1.85 -5.77 0.28
C LEU A 258 -2.04 -6.47 1.64
N ALA A 259 -2.90 -5.94 2.52
CA ALA A 259 -3.23 -6.59 3.78
C ALA A 259 -3.99 -7.92 3.60
N LEU A 260 -4.67 -8.11 2.46
CA LEU A 260 -5.49 -9.31 2.23
C LEU A 260 -4.67 -10.60 2.19
N SER A 261 -3.46 -10.56 1.64
CA SER A 261 -2.58 -11.73 1.57
C SER A 261 -2.10 -12.17 2.94
N TYR A 262 -1.96 -11.24 3.87
CA TYR A 262 -1.54 -11.53 5.24
C TYR A 262 -2.66 -12.16 6.08
N TYR A 263 -3.91 -11.70 5.90
CA TYR A 263 -5.08 -12.15 6.68
C TYR A 263 -5.90 -13.25 5.97
N GLY A 264 -5.68 -13.50 4.69
CA GLY A 264 -6.40 -14.49 3.84
C GLY A 264 -5.83 -15.87 3.96
#